data_b134ab7a7a186eb53600d52d2b99c9b1
#
_entry.id   b134ab7a7a186eb53600d52d2b99c9b1
#
_cell.length_a   1.000
_cell.length_b   1.000
_cell.length_c   1.000
_cell.angle_alpha   90.00
_cell.angle_beta   90.00
_cell.angle_gamma   90.00
#
_symmetry.space_group_name_H-M   'P 1'
#
loop_
_entity.id
_entity.type
_entity.pdbx_description
1 polymer ?
#
loop_
_entity_poly.entity_id
_entity_poly.type
_entity_poly.pdbx_seq_one_letter_code
_entity_poly.pdbx_strand_id
1 'polypeptide(L)'
;MFKNSAKVLTRLCSSTYNISIRKYPAHPKRHYRKTGVVTSNGKFEITLDQRKLKTPKGAPFFVESEPLAIAIATEWDAQKDIIDRSRMHLTALSSTVIDNPNNLKKTDIVNYLVNYTSTDAILYQSSEEKRLKDLQVAEWNPVIEWFNKRYDVNLEPTDGLEVPTFAPGTVMNVSRYLSSYNEAALQGFMFAVDTLKSVILTCACVDRFITPEKAVLLARLEEEYQLGHWGRVEWAHDISKLDLQARLSAAILFVYFNSSNAFVKQKMSI
;
A
#
# COMPACT_ATOMS: atom_id res chain seq x y z
N MET A 1 0.68 71.04 -25.42
CA MET A 1 -0.35 69.96 -25.51
C MET A 1 0.31 68.57 -25.32
N PHE A 2 0.61 68.16 -24.11
CA PHE A 2 0.99 66.82 -23.81
C PHE A 2 0.93 66.65 -22.27
N LYS A 3 -0.29 66.48 -21.69
CA LYS A 3 -0.51 66.28 -20.26
C LYS A 3 -1.68 65.37 -19.97
N ASN A 4 -1.95 64.32 -20.78
CA ASN A 4 -3.08 63.46 -20.51
C ASN A 4 -2.82 61.95 -20.79
N SER A 5 -1.57 61.50 -20.93
CA SER A 5 -1.30 60.06 -21.19
C SER A 5 -0.83 59.25 -19.98
N ALA A 6 -0.66 59.86 -18.81
CA ALA A 6 -0.14 59.14 -17.61
C ALA A 6 -1.22 58.61 -16.65
N LYS A 7 -2.50 58.85 -16.92
CA LYS A 7 -3.60 58.44 -16.01
C LYS A 7 -4.35 57.19 -16.45
N VAL A 8 -4.02 56.58 -17.58
CA VAL A 8 -4.70 55.38 -18.08
C VAL A 8 -3.96 54.08 -17.72
N LEU A 9 -2.66 54.17 -17.43
CA LEU A 9 -1.84 52.96 -17.12
C LEU A 9 -1.85 52.53 -15.66
N THR A 10 -2.46 53.28 -14.75
CA THR A 10 -2.53 52.92 -13.31
C THR A 10 -3.84 52.23 -12.91
N ARG A 11 -4.74 51.93 -13.84
CA ARG A 11 -6.02 51.26 -13.54
C ARG A 11 -6.10 49.79 -13.93
N LEU A 12 -5.04 49.20 -14.45
CA LEU A 12 -5.02 47.77 -14.89
C LEU A 12 -4.24 46.82 -13.98
N CYS A 13 -3.76 47.26 -12.82
CA CYS A 13 -2.94 46.43 -11.93
C CYS A 13 -3.52 46.26 -10.51
N SER A 14 -4.85 46.31 -10.35
CA SER A 14 -5.50 45.98 -9.06
C SER A 14 -6.61 44.95 -9.22
N SER A 15 -6.43 44.00 -10.13
CA SER A 15 -7.13 42.72 -9.99
C SER A 15 -6.37 41.89 -8.93
N THR A 16 -6.70 42.10 -7.65
CA THR A 16 -6.35 41.18 -6.57
C THR A 16 -7.01 39.87 -6.91
N TYR A 17 -6.26 38.96 -7.53
CA TYR A 17 -6.63 37.54 -7.53
C TYR A 17 -6.73 37.13 -6.08
N ASN A 18 -7.95 37.06 -5.56
CA ASN A 18 -8.25 36.30 -4.34
C ASN A 18 -7.96 34.86 -4.65
N ILE A 19 -6.70 34.44 -4.52
CA ILE A 19 -6.32 33.04 -4.44
C ILE A 19 -6.97 32.57 -3.16
N SER A 20 -8.11 31.92 -3.28
CA SER A 20 -8.73 31.16 -2.19
C SER A 20 -7.73 30.07 -1.83
N ILE A 21 -6.86 30.37 -0.88
CA ILE A 21 -5.99 29.37 -0.27
C ILE A 21 -6.94 28.36 0.37
N ARG A 22 -7.14 27.20 -0.27
CA ARG A 22 -7.84 26.09 0.35
C ARG A 22 -7.08 25.75 1.62
N LYS A 23 -7.60 26.22 2.75
CA LYS A 23 -7.06 25.83 4.05
C LYS A 23 -7.34 24.34 4.20
N TYR A 24 -6.30 23.51 4.06
CA TYR A 24 -6.40 22.10 4.47
C TYR A 24 -6.81 22.08 5.94
N PRO A 25 -7.78 21.22 6.32
CA PRO A 25 -8.18 21.13 7.71
C PRO A 25 -6.94 20.80 8.55
N ALA A 26 -6.75 21.55 9.63
CA ALA A 26 -5.65 21.29 10.56
C ALA A 26 -5.78 19.88 11.13
N HIS A 27 -4.65 19.21 11.37
CA HIS A 27 -4.65 17.92 12.02
C HIS A 27 -5.37 18.01 13.37
N PRO A 28 -6.25 17.05 13.71
CA PRO A 28 -6.94 17.06 14.99
C PRO A 28 -5.93 16.95 16.13
N LYS A 29 -6.13 17.72 17.19
CA LYS A 29 -5.31 17.61 18.40
C LYS A 29 -5.58 16.29 19.10
N ARG A 30 -4.55 15.70 19.74
CA ARG A 30 -4.73 14.55 20.61
C ARG A 30 -5.62 14.95 21.79
N HIS A 31 -6.70 14.23 21.99
CA HIS A 31 -7.74 14.52 22.99
C HIS A 31 -7.88 13.42 24.05
N TYR A 32 -6.96 12.46 24.08
CA TYR A 32 -6.93 11.33 25.01
C TYR A 32 -5.52 11.19 25.63
N ARG A 33 -5.45 10.54 26.78
CA ARG A 33 -4.21 10.31 27.54
C ARG A 33 -3.72 8.86 27.39
N LYS A 34 -4.63 7.89 27.43
CA LYS A 34 -4.31 6.45 27.40
C LYS A 34 -5.05 5.77 26.26
N THR A 35 -4.39 4.80 25.67
CA THR A 35 -5.00 3.85 24.74
C THR A 35 -5.16 2.50 25.44
N GLY A 36 -6.16 1.74 25.07
CA GLY A 36 -6.41 0.43 25.63
C GLY A 36 -7.11 -0.49 24.65
N VAL A 37 -7.09 -1.79 24.95
CA VAL A 37 -7.82 -2.81 24.23
C VAL A 37 -8.80 -3.47 25.19
N VAL A 38 -10.05 -3.60 24.77
CA VAL A 38 -11.11 -4.25 25.54
C VAL A 38 -11.70 -5.39 24.71
N THR A 39 -11.83 -6.56 25.34
CA THR A 39 -12.47 -7.71 24.69
C THR A 39 -13.97 -7.66 24.92
N SER A 40 -14.75 -7.75 23.85
CA SER A 40 -16.21 -7.78 23.89
C SER A 40 -16.72 -8.79 22.85
N ASN A 41 -17.47 -9.79 23.28
CA ASN A 41 -18.08 -10.82 22.41
C ASN A 41 -17.07 -11.52 21.46
N GLY A 42 -15.87 -11.79 21.92
CA GLY A 42 -14.82 -12.45 21.13
C GLY A 42 -14.15 -11.52 20.11
N LYS A 43 -14.42 -10.21 20.16
CA LYS A 43 -13.78 -9.18 19.33
C LYS A 43 -13.01 -8.22 20.20
N PHE A 44 -12.00 -7.57 19.63
CA PHE A 44 -11.13 -6.64 20.31
C PHE A 44 -11.46 -5.21 19.87
N GLU A 45 -11.85 -4.38 20.83
CA GLU A 45 -12.20 -2.98 20.61
C GLU A 45 -11.09 -2.09 21.17
N ILE A 46 -10.72 -1.06 20.44
CA ILE A 46 -9.72 -0.09 20.86
C ILE A 46 -10.42 1.04 21.62
N THR A 47 -9.85 1.44 22.74
CA THR A 47 -10.37 2.53 23.57
C THR A 47 -9.37 3.66 23.68
N LEU A 48 -9.87 4.88 23.62
CA LEU A 48 -9.16 6.12 23.88
C LEU A 48 -9.69 6.69 25.21
N ASP A 49 -8.92 6.55 26.28
CA ASP A 49 -9.38 6.67 27.66
C ASP A 49 -10.55 5.69 27.92
N GLN A 50 -11.74 6.19 28.08
CA GLN A 50 -12.96 5.40 28.32
C GLN A 50 -13.87 5.31 27.08
N ARG A 51 -13.48 5.93 25.97
CA ARG A 51 -14.32 5.98 24.75
C ARG A 51 -13.85 4.94 23.74
N LYS A 52 -14.78 4.12 23.27
CA LYS A 52 -14.54 3.19 22.18
C LYS A 52 -14.28 3.92 20.87
N LEU A 53 -13.27 3.49 20.14
CA LEU A 53 -12.95 4.03 18.82
C LEU A 53 -14.10 3.76 17.83
N LYS A 54 -14.29 4.68 16.89
CA LYS A 54 -15.24 4.54 15.77
C LYS A 54 -14.52 4.74 14.45
N THR A 55 -15.05 4.11 13.42
CA THR A 55 -14.58 4.31 12.05
C THR A 55 -14.96 5.72 11.54
N PRO A 56 -14.38 6.16 10.42
CA PRO A 56 -14.79 7.41 9.77
C PRO A 56 -16.28 7.51 9.43
N LYS A 57 -16.93 6.38 9.10
CA LYS A 57 -18.38 6.33 8.88
C LYS A 57 -19.21 6.26 10.17
N GLY A 58 -18.55 6.22 11.34
CA GLY A 58 -19.22 6.17 12.65
C GLY A 58 -19.57 4.78 13.15
N ALA A 59 -19.20 3.72 12.43
CA ALA A 59 -19.39 2.35 12.87
C ALA A 59 -18.47 2.01 14.08
N PRO A 60 -18.85 1.05 14.93
CA PRO A 60 -17.98 0.55 15.99
C PRO A 60 -16.69 -0.03 15.39
N PHE A 61 -15.54 0.38 15.94
CA PHE A 61 -14.25 -0.11 15.49
C PHE A 61 -13.87 -1.35 16.30
N PHE A 62 -13.73 -2.48 15.63
CA PHE A 62 -13.30 -3.73 16.25
C PHE A 62 -12.44 -4.56 15.28
N VAL A 63 -11.61 -5.42 15.81
CA VAL A 63 -10.82 -6.40 15.06
C VAL A 63 -10.94 -7.77 15.72
N GLU A 64 -10.69 -8.84 14.95
CA GLU A 64 -10.80 -10.22 15.43
C GLU A 64 -9.48 -10.74 16.02
N SER A 65 -8.37 -10.11 15.71
CA SER A 65 -7.03 -10.50 16.13
C SER A 65 -6.55 -9.60 17.28
N GLU A 66 -6.22 -10.18 18.42
CA GLU A 66 -5.66 -9.44 19.56
C GLU A 66 -4.34 -8.76 19.21
N PRO A 67 -3.36 -9.42 18.55
CA PRO A 67 -2.13 -8.76 18.14
C PRO A 67 -2.37 -7.55 17.24
N LEU A 68 -3.38 -7.62 16.35
CA LEU A 68 -3.76 -6.46 15.52
C LEU A 68 -4.33 -5.34 16.36
N ALA A 69 -5.19 -5.64 17.34
CA ALA A 69 -5.75 -4.64 18.25
C ALA A 69 -4.65 -3.91 19.05
N ILE A 70 -3.66 -4.65 19.56
CA ILE A 70 -2.51 -4.11 20.29
C ILE A 70 -1.68 -3.22 19.36
N ALA A 71 -1.41 -3.67 18.13
CA ALA A 71 -0.66 -2.89 17.14
C ALA A 71 -1.37 -1.57 16.80
N ILE A 72 -2.70 -1.60 16.61
CA ILE A 72 -3.50 -0.39 16.39
C ILE A 72 -3.49 0.52 17.62
N ALA A 73 -3.65 -0.03 18.82
CA ALA A 73 -3.57 0.77 20.06
C ALA A 73 -2.20 1.46 20.17
N THR A 74 -1.12 0.80 19.74
CA THR A 74 0.23 1.37 19.69
C THR A 74 0.33 2.53 18.68
N GLU A 75 -0.28 2.41 17.48
CA GLU A 75 -0.35 3.52 16.52
C GLU A 75 -1.01 4.76 17.15
N TRP A 76 -2.10 4.56 17.90
CA TRP A 76 -2.78 5.65 18.61
C TRP A 76 -1.94 6.19 19.76
N ASP A 77 -1.26 5.34 20.50
CA ASP A 77 -0.43 5.79 21.64
C ASP A 77 0.80 6.58 21.19
N ALA A 78 1.36 6.24 20.03
CA ALA A 78 2.50 6.93 19.43
C ALA A 78 2.20 8.37 18.96
N GLN A 79 0.92 8.78 18.90
CA GLN A 79 0.54 10.16 18.57
C GLN A 79 0.94 11.10 19.69
N LYS A 80 1.42 12.30 19.31
CA LYS A 80 1.84 13.32 20.28
C LYS A 80 0.76 14.41 20.42
N ASP A 81 1.10 15.66 20.14
CA ASP A 81 0.19 16.80 20.25
C ASP A 81 -0.93 16.79 19.21
N ILE A 82 -0.65 16.23 18.04
CA ILE A 82 -1.57 16.11 16.93
C ILE A 82 -1.73 14.63 16.52
N ILE A 83 -2.89 14.31 15.95
CA ILE A 83 -3.17 12.98 15.38
C ILE A 83 -2.81 13.03 13.90
N ASP A 84 -1.69 12.40 13.56
CA ASP A 84 -1.22 12.28 12.19
C ASP A 84 -1.71 10.95 11.57
N ARG A 85 -2.83 11.02 10.86
CA ARG A 85 -3.46 9.84 10.24
C ARG A 85 -2.61 9.22 9.12
N SER A 86 -1.70 9.98 8.51
CA SER A 86 -0.83 9.47 7.45
C SER A 86 0.14 8.39 7.94
N ARG A 87 0.40 8.37 9.25
CA ARG A 87 1.29 7.41 9.91
C ARG A 87 0.55 6.23 10.56
N MET A 88 -0.78 6.15 10.42
CA MET A 88 -1.64 5.16 11.09
C MET A 88 -2.21 4.16 10.09
N HIS A 89 -1.32 3.38 9.47
CA HIS A 89 -1.67 2.49 8.36
C HIS A 89 -2.57 1.33 8.76
N LEU A 90 -2.32 0.69 9.92
CA LEU A 90 -3.14 -0.42 10.42
C LEU A 90 -4.55 0.06 10.80
N THR A 91 -4.65 1.22 11.42
CA THR A 91 -5.94 1.87 11.72
C THR A 91 -6.71 2.17 10.44
N ALA A 92 -6.03 2.69 9.40
CA ALA A 92 -6.64 3.00 8.12
C ALA A 92 -7.15 1.74 7.41
N LEU A 93 -6.32 0.69 7.33
CA LEU A 93 -6.69 -0.60 6.74
C LEU A 93 -7.88 -1.24 7.47
N SER A 94 -7.85 -1.28 8.81
CA SER A 94 -8.96 -1.82 9.60
C SER A 94 -10.24 -1.02 9.40
N SER A 95 -10.16 0.31 9.33
CA SER A 95 -11.31 1.17 9.02
C SER A 95 -11.88 0.88 7.63
N THR A 96 -11.01 0.65 6.62
CA THR A 96 -11.42 0.31 5.26
C THR A 96 -12.14 -1.03 5.21
N VAL A 97 -11.66 -2.02 5.95
CA VAL A 97 -12.31 -3.34 6.06
C VAL A 97 -13.70 -3.22 6.68
N ILE A 98 -13.83 -2.47 7.80
CA ILE A 98 -15.10 -2.32 8.52
C ILE A 98 -16.11 -1.49 7.70
N ASP A 99 -15.67 -0.37 7.16
CA ASP A 99 -16.54 0.58 6.45
C ASP A 99 -16.87 0.13 5.02
N ASN A 100 -16.00 -0.68 4.42
CA ASN A 100 -16.07 -1.13 3.03
C ASN A 100 -16.67 -0.06 2.08
N PRO A 101 -15.98 1.07 1.88
CA PRO A 101 -16.55 2.24 1.20
C PRO A 101 -16.94 1.97 -0.25
N ASN A 102 -16.28 1.01 -0.89
CA ASN A 102 -16.50 0.64 -2.29
C ASN A 102 -17.42 -0.58 -2.44
N ASN A 103 -17.95 -1.12 -1.36
CA ASN A 103 -18.79 -2.34 -1.34
C ASN A 103 -18.14 -3.53 -2.07
N LEU A 104 -16.82 -3.66 -1.96
CA LEU A 104 -16.07 -4.74 -2.58
C LEU A 104 -16.38 -6.06 -1.88
N LYS A 105 -16.65 -7.08 -2.68
CA LYS A 105 -16.75 -8.47 -2.22
C LYS A 105 -15.39 -9.14 -2.33
N LYS A 106 -15.21 -10.23 -1.59
CA LYS A 106 -14.01 -11.05 -1.67
C LYS A 106 -13.63 -11.42 -3.12
N THR A 107 -14.62 -11.78 -3.93
CA THR A 107 -14.43 -12.13 -5.34
C THR A 107 -13.89 -10.97 -6.17
N ASP A 108 -14.34 -9.73 -5.88
CA ASP A 108 -13.91 -8.55 -6.62
C ASP A 108 -12.44 -8.25 -6.34
N ILE A 109 -12.02 -8.39 -5.08
CA ILE A 109 -10.62 -8.18 -4.66
C ILE A 109 -9.72 -9.26 -5.28
N VAL A 110 -10.14 -10.54 -5.24
CA VAL A 110 -9.37 -11.63 -5.86
C VAL A 110 -9.23 -11.39 -7.35
N ASN A 111 -10.31 -11.04 -8.05
CA ASN A 111 -10.26 -10.75 -9.49
C ASN A 111 -9.36 -9.55 -9.80
N TYR A 112 -9.42 -8.50 -8.98
CA TYR A 112 -8.53 -7.34 -9.11
C TYR A 112 -7.05 -7.77 -9.03
N LEU A 113 -6.67 -8.52 -8.00
CA LEU A 113 -5.31 -8.99 -7.79
C LEU A 113 -4.82 -9.93 -8.91
N VAL A 114 -5.68 -10.86 -9.34
CA VAL A 114 -5.37 -11.80 -10.43
C VAL A 114 -5.16 -11.05 -11.74
N ASN A 115 -6.05 -10.12 -12.07
CA ASN A 115 -5.90 -9.31 -13.29
C ASN A 115 -4.65 -8.42 -13.24
N TYR A 116 -4.30 -7.92 -12.05
CA TYR A 116 -3.10 -7.10 -11.88
C TYR A 116 -1.81 -7.88 -12.16
N THR A 117 -1.82 -9.22 -12.02
CA THR A 117 -0.64 -10.06 -12.30
C THR A 117 -0.16 -9.91 -13.76
N SER A 118 -1.07 -9.66 -14.71
CA SER A 118 -0.70 -9.46 -16.13
C SER A 118 -0.01 -8.12 -16.40
N THR A 119 -0.15 -7.17 -15.49
CA THR A 119 0.47 -5.83 -15.57
C THR A 119 1.47 -5.63 -14.43
N ASP A 120 2.00 -6.72 -13.89
CA ASP A 120 2.97 -6.68 -12.80
C ASP A 120 4.26 -5.99 -13.25
N ALA A 121 4.71 -4.98 -12.50
CA ALA A 121 5.81 -4.12 -12.89
C ALA A 121 7.11 -4.89 -13.17
N ILE A 122 7.40 -5.96 -12.41
CA ILE A 122 8.66 -6.71 -12.59
C ILE A 122 8.66 -7.68 -13.78
N LEU A 123 7.53 -7.86 -14.47
CA LEU A 123 7.46 -8.62 -15.71
C LEU A 123 7.89 -7.81 -16.93
N TYR A 124 7.90 -6.48 -16.85
CA TYR A 124 8.29 -5.60 -17.96
C TYR A 124 9.74 -5.18 -17.79
N GLN A 125 10.62 -5.71 -18.65
CA GLN A 125 12.04 -5.44 -18.62
C GLN A 125 12.46 -4.51 -19.74
N SER A 126 13.48 -3.68 -19.50
CA SER A 126 13.97 -2.72 -20.48
C SER A 126 14.53 -3.43 -21.71
N SER A 127 14.11 -3.00 -22.92
CA SER A 127 14.70 -3.42 -24.19
C SER A 127 15.77 -2.45 -24.69
N GLU A 128 15.77 -1.20 -24.22
CA GLU A 128 16.59 -0.12 -24.78
C GLU A 128 17.95 -0.03 -24.13
N GLU A 129 18.05 -0.24 -22.80
CA GLU A 129 19.27 -0.08 -22.06
C GLU A 129 19.79 -1.40 -21.47
N LYS A 130 20.87 -1.91 -22.07
CA LYS A 130 21.46 -3.20 -21.70
C LYS A 130 21.86 -3.30 -20.21
N ARG A 131 22.45 -2.24 -19.65
CA ARG A 131 22.89 -2.24 -18.24
C ARG A 131 21.71 -2.33 -17.29
N LEU A 132 20.62 -1.60 -17.58
CA LEU A 132 19.39 -1.68 -16.81
C LEU A 132 18.78 -3.07 -16.94
N LYS A 133 18.71 -3.63 -18.15
CA LYS A 133 18.22 -4.99 -18.38
C LYS A 133 19.01 -6.03 -17.61
N ASP A 134 20.34 -5.98 -17.67
CA ASP A 134 21.20 -6.91 -16.94
C ASP A 134 20.93 -6.84 -15.42
N LEU A 135 20.70 -5.63 -14.88
CA LEU A 135 20.33 -5.42 -13.49
C LEU A 135 18.94 -5.97 -13.17
N GLN A 136 17.94 -5.72 -14.01
CA GLN A 136 16.58 -6.25 -13.86
C GLN A 136 16.58 -7.78 -13.88
N VAL A 137 17.29 -8.39 -14.82
CA VAL A 137 17.44 -9.85 -14.91
C VAL A 137 18.08 -10.40 -13.62
N ALA A 138 19.16 -9.79 -13.13
CA ALA A 138 19.84 -10.26 -11.92
C ALA A 138 18.99 -10.15 -10.65
N GLU A 139 18.15 -9.11 -10.54
CA GLU A 139 17.42 -8.80 -9.31
C GLU A 139 15.96 -9.29 -9.34
N TRP A 140 15.27 -9.29 -10.49
CA TRP A 140 13.86 -9.65 -10.60
C TRP A 140 13.63 -11.13 -10.94
N ASN A 141 14.47 -11.72 -11.83
CA ASN A 141 14.26 -13.11 -12.27
C ASN A 141 14.27 -14.11 -11.11
N PRO A 142 15.14 -14.01 -10.10
CA PRO A 142 15.10 -14.93 -8.97
C PRO A 142 13.76 -14.90 -8.21
N VAL A 143 13.08 -13.74 -8.16
CA VAL A 143 11.77 -13.61 -7.51
C VAL A 143 10.66 -14.18 -8.41
N ILE A 144 10.75 -13.96 -9.73
CA ILE A 144 9.81 -14.52 -10.71
C ILE A 144 9.92 -16.05 -10.72
N GLU A 145 11.13 -16.59 -10.75
CA GLU A 145 11.37 -18.04 -10.70
C GLU A 145 10.84 -18.67 -9.40
N TRP A 146 11.08 -18.00 -8.25
CA TRP A 146 10.52 -18.41 -6.98
C TRP A 146 8.99 -18.43 -7.04
N PHE A 147 8.36 -17.39 -7.58
CA PHE A 147 6.90 -17.29 -7.71
C PHE A 147 6.35 -18.39 -8.60
N ASN A 148 6.98 -18.63 -9.76
CA ASN A 148 6.60 -19.69 -10.68
C ASN A 148 6.64 -21.07 -10.01
N LYS A 149 7.73 -21.38 -9.32
CA LYS A 149 7.87 -22.65 -8.59
C LYS A 149 6.89 -22.78 -7.42
N ARG A 150 6.66 -21.69 -6.70
CA ARG A 150 5.82 -21.67 -5.49
C ARG A 150 4.35 -21.89 -5.78
N TYR A 151 3.86 -21.32 -6.87
CA TYR A 151 2.43 -21.34 -7.23
C TYR A 151 2.11 -22.25 -8.42
N ASP A 152 3.09 -22.97 -8.94
CA ASP A 152 2.98 -23.84 -10.11
C ASP A 152 2.39 -23.08 -11.31
N VAL A 153 3.07 -21.98 -11.68
CA VAL A 153 2.70 -21.08 -12.76
C VAL A 153 3.90 -20.87 -13.69
N ASN A 154 3.66 -20.34 -14.88
CA ASN A 154 4.70 -19.95 -15.82
C ASN A 154 4.49 -18.51 -16.25
N LEU A 155 5.15 -17.59 -15.53
CA LEU A 155 5.23 -16.17 -15.86
C LEU A 155 6.59 -15.90 -16.48
N GLU A 156 6.59 -15.29 -17.66
CA GLU A 156 7.82 -14.92 -18.36
C GLU A 156 7.91 -13.40 -18.47
N PRO A 157 9.10 -12.82 -18.20
CA PRO A 157 9.32 -11.40 -18.44
C PRO A 157 9.16 -11.06 -19.92
N THR A 158 8.69 -9.85 -20.20
CA THR A 158 8.57 -9.32 -21.57
C THR A 158 9.46 -8.09 -21.74
N ASP A 159 9.99 -7.93 -22.93
CA ASP A 159 10.79 -6.75 -23.35
C ASP A 159 9.90 -5.72 -24.07
N GLY A 160 8.62 -6.03 -24.29
CA GLY A 160 7.67 -5.20 -25.03
C GLY A 160 6.62 -4.51 -24.15
N LEU A 161 5.77 -3.73 -24.79
CA LEU A 161 4.58 -3.13 -24.15
C LEU A 161 3.35 -4.03 -24.23
N GLU A 162 3.47 -5.17 -24.88
CA GLU A 162 2.36 -6.11 -25.00
C GLU A 162 2.09 -6.82 -23.67
N VAL A 163 0.81 -6.89 -23.31
CA VAL A 163 0.40 -7.57 -22.07
C VAL A 163 0.62 -9.08 -22.25
N PRO A 164 1.41 -9.72 -21.38
CA PRO A 164 1.62 -11.16 -21.45
C PRO A 164 0.30 -11.93 -21.32
N THR A 165 0.07 -12.88 -22.21
CA THR A 165 -1.07 -13.79 -22.11
C THR A 165 -0.69 -14.98 -21.26
N PHE A 166 -1.42 -15.20 -20.17
CA PHE A 166 -1.17 -16.32 -19.28
C PHE A 166 -2.02 -17.54 -19.63
N ALA A 167 -1.45 -18.71 -19.43
CA ALA A 167 -2.21 -19.95 -19.49
C ALA A 167 -3.35 -19.93 -18.45
N PRO A 168 -4.54 -20.50 -18.77
CA PRO A 168 -5.66 -20.55 -17.81
C PRO A 168 -5.30 -21.17 -16.47
N GLY A 169 -4.36 -22.10 -16.42
CA GLY A 169 -3.83 -22.70 -15.20
C GLY A 169 -3.14 -21.70 -14.27
N THR A 170 -2.40 -20.72 -14.81
CA THR A 170 -1.74 -19.65 -14.06
C THR A 170 -2.77 -18.82 -13.29
N VAL A 171 -3.79 -18.34 -14.00
CA VAL A 171 -4.88 -17.54 -13.43
C VAL A 171 -5.61 -18.33 -12.32
N MET A 172 -5.88 -19.61 -12.56
CA MET A 172 -6.57 -20.47 -11.60
C MET A 172 -5.74 -20.71 -10.34
N ASN A 173 -4.44 -20.97 -10.46
CA ASN A 173 -3.57 -21.24 -9.32
C ASN A 173 -3.38 -20.00 -8.43
N VAL A 174 -3.13 -18.84 -9.02
CA VAL A 174 -3.04 -17.57 -8.27
C VAL A 174 -4.38 -17.23 -7.61
N SER A 175 -5.51 -17.39 -8.33
CA SER A 175 -6.84 -17.18 -7.77
C SER A 175 -7.15 -18.11 -6.59
N ARG A 176 -6.75 -19.39 -6.69
CA ARG A 176 -6.92 -20.36 -5.60
C ARG A 176 -6.12 -19.96 -4.36
N TYR A 177 -4.87 -19.55 -4.53
CA TYR A 177 -4.03 -19.07 -3.43
C TYR A 177 -4.67 -17.86 -2.74
N LEU A 178 -4.99 -16.82 -3.49
CA LEU A 178 -5.61 -15.60 -2.93
C LEU A 178 -6.97 -15.90 -2.28
N SER A 179 -7.79 -16.75 -2.88
CA SER A 179 -9.09 -17.14 -2.34
C SER A 179 -9.01 -17.91 -1.00
N SER A 180 -7.83 -18.41 -0.64
CA SER A 180 -7.63 -19.08 0.67
C SER A 180 -7.63 -18.08 1.84
N TYR A 181 -7.38 -16.79 1.58
CA TYR A 181 -7.37 -15.74 2.58
C TYR A 181 -8.78 -15.20 2.86
N ASN A 182 -8.97 -14.63 4.06
CA ASN A 182 -10.20 -13.92 4.39
C ASN A 182 -10.22 -12.52 3.73
N GLU A 183 -11.37 -11.88 3.76
CA GLU A 183 -11.58 -10.57 3.11
C GLU A 183 -10.66 -9.48 3.69
N ALA A 184 -10.46 -9.48 5.01
CA ALA A 184 -9.58 -8.50 5.66
C ALA A 184 -8.12 -8.66 5.19
N ALA A 185 -7.60 -9.89 5.13
CA ALA A 185 -6.25 -10.14 4.63
C ALA A 185 -6.11 -9.71 3.16
N LEU A 186 -7.12 -9.97 2.32
CA LEU A 186 -7.13 -9.56 0.91
C LEU A 186 -7.10 -8.04 0.73
N GLN A 187 -7.73 -7.26 1.61
CA GLN A 187 -7.56 -5.80 1.63
C GLN A 187 -6.11 -5.39 1.91
N GLY A 188 -5.41 -6.13 2.78
CA GLY A 188 -3.98 -5.95 3.00
C GLY A 188 -3.15 -6.26 1.75
N PHE A 189 -3.47 -7.35 1.03
CA PHE A 189 -2.83 -7.66 -0.27
C PHE A 189 -3.05 -6.55 -1.28
N MET A 190 -4.28 -6.07 -1.43
CA MET A 190 -4.61 -5.00 -2.37
C MET A 190 -3.82 -3.73 -2.07
N PHE A 191 -3.73 -3.33 -0.80
CA PHE A 191 -2.94 -2.17 -0.38
C PHE A 191 -1.43 -2.36 -0.64
N ALA A 192 -0.89 -3.56 -0.42
CA ALA A 192 0.51 -3.88 -0.70
C ALA A 192 0.80 -3.84 -2.21
N VAL A 193 -0.09 -4.41 -3.03
CA VAL A 193 0.03 -4.37 -4.50
C VAL A 193 -0.06 -2.94 -5.01
N ASP A 194 -0.98 -2.13 -4.50
CA ASP A 194 -1.06 -0.72 -4.86
C ASP A 194 0.19 0.08 -4.48
N THR A 195 0.88 -0.34 -3.41
CA THR A 195 2.13 0.28 -2.95
C THR A 195 3.32 -0.12 -3.81
N LEU A 196 3.47 -1.42 -4.15
CA LEU A 196 4.61 -1.96 -4.89
C LEU A 196 4.41 -1.98 -6.41
N LYS A 197 3.16 -1.89 -6.88
CA LYS A 197 2.78 -2.15 -8.26
C LYS A 197 3.16 -3.55 -8.76
N SER A 198 3.22 -4.52 -7.81
CA SER A 198 3.58 -5.91 -8.10
C SER A 198 2.86 -6.88 -7.16
N VAL A 199 2.15 -7.85 -7.73
CA VAL A 199 1.56 -8.99 -7.03
C VAL A 199 2.65 -9.98 -6.64
N ILE A 200 3.63 -10.18 -7.52
CA ILE A 200 4.74 -11.12 -7.34
C ILE A 200 5.57 -10.71 -6.12
N LEU A 201 6.00 -9.44 -6.04
CA LEU A 201 6.74 -8.92 -4.89
C LEU A 201 5.91 -8.97 -3.60
N THR A 202 4.62 -8.67 -3.69
CA THR A 202 3.71 -8.74 -2.54
C THR A 202 3.61 -10.17 -1.99
N CYS A 203 3.39 -11.16 -2.85
CA CYS A 203 3.34 -12.56 -2.45
C CYS A 203 4.69 -13.02 -1.88
N ALA A 204 5.81 -12.58 -2.47
CA ALA A 204 7.15 -12.88 -1.96
C ALA A 204 7.38 -12.32 -0.54
N CYS A 205 6.82 -11.15 -0.22
CA CYS A 205 6.85 -10.60 1.13
C CYS A 205 5.95 -11.37 2.10
N VAL A 206 4.73 -11.69 1.70
CA VAL A 206 3.77 -12.44 2.54
C VAL A 206 4.31 -13.83 2.89
N ASP A 207 4.89 -14.52 1.92
CA ASP A 207 5.51 -15.85 2.11
C ASP A 207 6.92 -15.76 2.73
N ARG A 208 7.40 -14.55 3.07
CA ARG A 208 8.70 -14.28 3.72
C ARG A 208 9.91 -14.74 2.90
N PHE A 209 9.78 -14.76 1.59
CA PHE A 209 10.90 -15.01 0.68
C PHE A 209 11.83 -13.79 0.61
N ILE A 210 11.26 -12.59 0.61
CA ILE A 210 12.01 -11.32 0.70
C ILE A 210 11.46 -10.45 1.82
N THR A 211 12.28 -9.53 2.31
CA THR A 211 11.85 -8.53 3.31
C THR A 211 11.12 -7.37 2.63
N PRO A 212 10.26 -6.61 3.36
CA PRO A 212 9.62 -5.41 2.82
C PRO A 212 10.61 -4.37 2.29
N GLU A 213 11.76 -4.21 2.94
CA GLU A 213 12.82 -3.29 2.49
C GLU A 213 13.38 -3.71 1.12
N LYS A 214 13.67 -5.01 0.95
CA LYS A 214 14.13 -5.55 -0.34
C LYS A 214 13.07 -5.41 -1.41
N ALA A 215 11.81 -5.67 -1.10
CA ALA A 215 10.70 -5.53 -2.05
C ALA A 215 10.55 -4.10 -2.56
N VAL A 216 10.66 -3.10 -1.67
CA VAL A 216 10.62 -1.68 -2.07
C VAL A 216 11.81 -1.33 -2.95
N LEU A 217 13.00 -1.84 -2.66
CA LEU A 217 14.17 -1.64 -3.52
C LEU A 217 13.95 -2.25 -4.90
N LEU A 218 13.39 -3.46 -4.99
CA LEU A 218 13.08 -4.13 -6.25
C LEU A 218 11.99 -3.39 -7.04
N ALA A 219 10.94 -2.91 -6.36
CA ALA A 219 9.88 -2.14 -7.00
C ALA A 219 10.36 -0.77 -7.54
N ARG A 220 11.43 -0.21 -6.96
CA ARG A 220 12.03 1.08 -7.34
C ARG A 220 13.35 0.91 -8.09
N LEU A 221 13.66 -0.28 -8.57
CA LEU A 221 14.96 -0.60 -9.17
C LEU A 221 15.31 0.35 -10.33
N GLU A 222 14.36 0.62 -11.21
CA GLU A 222 14.55 1.56 -12.34
C GLU A 222 14.78 2.98 -11.86
N GLU A 223 14.01 3.43 -10.86
CA GLU A 223 14.18 4.76 -10.27
C GLU A 223 15.56 4.89 -9.60
N GLU A 224 15.97 3.90 -8.82
CA GLU A 224 17.32 3.91 -8.19
C GLU A 224 18.45 3.86 -9.23
N TYR A 225 18.26 3.13 -10.34
CA TYR A 225 19.19 3.15 -11.46
C TYR A 225 19.30 4.53 -12.10
N GLN A 226 18.15 5.19 -12.37
CA GLN A 226 18.11 6.54 -12.91
C GLN A 226 18.75 7.56 -11.97
N LEU A 227 18.51 7.46 -10.67
CA LEU A 227 19.13 8.31 -9.64
C LEU A 227 20.66 8.17 -9.60
N GLY A 228 21.20 6.99 -9.94
CA GLY A 228 22.62 6.76 -10.08
C GLY A 228 23.26 7.53 -11.25
N HIS A 229 22.48 7.84 -12.30
CA HIS A 229 22.95 8.55 -13.49
C HIS A 229 22.72 10.07 -13.42
N TRP A 230 21.54 10.49 -12.95
CA TRP A 230 21.13 11.91 -12.96
C TRP A 230 21.21 12.60 -11.60
N GLY A 231 21.61 11.86 -10.58
CA GLY A 231 21.70 12.38 -9.23
C GLY A 231 20.38 12.27 -8.46
N ARG A 232 20.51 12.32 -7.16
CA ARG A 232 19.41 12.16 -6.19
C ARG A 232 18.94 13.54 -5.71
N VAL A 233 17.64 13.78 -5.73
CA VAL A 233 17.05 14.89 -5.00
C VAL A 233 16.90 14.45 -3.56
N GLU A 234 17.81 14.89 -2.71
CA GLU A 234 17.76 14.60 -1.27
C GLU A 234 16.36 14.95 -0.70
N TRP A 235 15.96 14.28 0.34
CA TRP A 235 14.67 14.37 1.01
C TRP A 235 13.50 13.75 0.23
N ALA A 236 13.28 14.10 -1.04
CA ALA A 236 12.13 13.61 -1.80
C ALA A 236 12.17 12.09 -2.00
N HIS A 237 13.29 11.57 -2.52
CA HIS A 237 13.44 10.15 -2.80
C HIS A 237 13.57 9.32 -1.52
N ASP A 238 14.24 9.85 -0.49
CA ASP A 238 14.42 9.16 0.79
C ASP A 238 13.08 9.08 1.56
N ILE A 239 12.32 10.17 1.60
CA ILE A 239 10.98 10.18 2.21
C ILE A 239 10.05 9.23 1.47
N SER A 240 10.05 9.25 0.13
CA SER A 240 9.23 8.35 -0.69
C SER A 240 9.57 6.88 -0.41
N LYS A 241 10.85 6.53 -0.34
CA LYS A 241 11.30 5.18 -0.03
C LYS A 241 10.85 4.73 1.36
N LEU A 242 11.03 5.57 2.38
CA LEU A 242 10.63 5.27 3.76
C LEU A 242 9.11 5.14 3.90
N ASP A 243 8.33 5.98 3.21
CA ASP A 243 6.87 5.91 3.17
C ASP A 243 6.39 4.59 2.55
N LEU A 244 6.97 4.18 1.41
CA LEU A 244 6.66 2.90 0.79
C LEU A 244 7.00 1.71 1.71
N GLN A 245 8.15 1.76 2.41
CA GLN A 245 8.54 0.71 3.37
C GLN A 245 7.56 0.64 4.55
N ALA A 246 7.13 1.77 5.09
CA ALA A 246 6.18 1.82 6.18
C ALA A 246 4.80 1.28 5.76
N ARG A 247 4.31 1.67 4.59
CA ARG A 247 3.04 1.18 4.03
C ARG A 247 3.07 -0.32 3.76
N LEU A 248 4.12 -0.79 3.10
CA LEU A 248 4.27 -2.21 2.79
C LEU A 248 4.37 -3.05 4.07
N SER A 249 5.22 -2.63 5.02
CA SER A 249 5.38 -3.33 6.30
C SER A 249 4.06 -3.43 7.06
N ALA A 250 3.28 -2.35 7.10
CA ALA A 250 1.95 -2.34 7.71
C ALA A 250 0.98 -3.29 6.98
N ALA A 251 1.00 -3.30 5.64
CA ALA A 251 0.18 -4.21 4.85
C ALA A 251 0.51 -5.68 5.13
N ILE A 252 1.79 -6.04 5.14
CA ILE A 252 2.25 -7.42 5.41
C ILE A 252 1.88 -7.85 6.85
N LEU A 253 2.08 -6.98 7.83
CA LEU A 253 1.64 -7.24 9.21
C LEU A 253 0.12 -7.41 9.28
N PHE A 254 -0.63 -6.59 8.55
CA PHE A 254 -2.09 -6.68 8.51
C PHE A 254 -2.57 -8.00 7.92
N VAL A 255 -1.97 -8.45 6.80
CA VAL A 255 -2.22 -9.77 6.21
C VAL A 255 -1.89 -10.86 7.22
N TYR A 256 -0.74 -10.80 7.87
CA TYR A 256 -0.30 -11.80 8.83
C TYR A 256 -1.26 -11.92 10.02
N PHE A 257 -1.65 -10.81 10.63
CA PHE A 257 -2.55 -10.82 11.79
C PHE A 257 -3.97 -11.28 11.45
N ASN A 258 -4.43 -11.07 10.21
CA ASN A 258 -5.74 -11.55 9.76
C ASN A 258 -5.71 -12.98 9.20
N SER A 259 -4.53 -13.55 8.92
CA SER A 259 -4.37 -14.90 8.38
C SER A 259 -3.82 -15.92 9.38
N SER A 260 -3.61 -15.52 10.63
CA SER A 260 -3.03 -16.40 11.69
C SER A 260 -3.94 -17.51 12.17
N ASN A 261 -5.18 -17.63 11.67
CA ASN A 261 -6.09 -18.72 11.96
C ASN A 261 -5.59 -20.04 11.37
N ALA A 262 -5.69 -21.13 12.14
CA ALA A 262 -5.16 -22.46 11.82
C ALA A 262 -5.58 -23.00 10.44
N PHE A 263 -6.74 -22.62 9.93
CA PHE A 263 -7.25 -23.04 8.62
C PHE A 263 -6.45 -22.50 7.42
N VAL A 264 -5.86 -21.33 7.54
CA VAL A 264 -5.03 -20.75 6.45
C VAL A 264 -3.65 -21.39 6.43
N LYS A 265 -3.10 -21.75 7.60
CA LYS A 265 -1.78 -22.39 7.71
C LYS A 265 -1.74 -23.80 7.14
N GLN A 266 -2.83 -24.56 7.23
CA GLN A 266 -2.89 -25.93 6.70
C GLN A 266 -2.92 -26.02 5.17
N LYS A 267 -3.41 -24.99 4.48
CA LYS A 267 -3.45 -24.97 3.01
C LYS A 267 -2.15 -24.50 2.35
N MET A 268 -1.22 -23.93 3.13
CA MET A 268 0.08 -23.49 2.65
C MET A 268 1.16 -24.60 2.65
N SER A 269 0.81 -25.80 3.09
CA SER A 269 1.73 -26.94 3.26
C SER A 269 1.56 -28.01 2.18
N ILE A 270 0.96 -27.70 1.05
CA ILE A 270 0.80 -28.62 -0.10
C ILE A 270 1.62 -28.15 -1.26
#